data_ab57cac0cf3fce93a371ac822810224f
#
_entry.id   ab57cac0cf3fce93a371ac822810224f
#
_cell.length_a   1.000
_cell.length_b   1.000
_cell.length_c   1.000
_cell.angle_alpha   90.00
_cell.angle_beta   90.00
_cell.angle_gamma   90.00
#
_symmetry.space_group_name_H-M   'P 1'
#
loop_
_entity.id
_entity.type
_entity.pdbx_description
1 polymer ?
#
loop_
_entity_poly.entity_id
_entity_poly.type
_entity_poly.pdbx_seq_one_letter_code
_entity_poly.pdbx_strand_id
1 'polypeptide(L)'
;YADLYRRFQTYVRDYGDNHVFRIACGPGIADDYNWTEEVMRIAGNYMNGLSLHYYTVPGTFEKKTAATGFDTNTYYETIRKALYMDELITRHTEIMSHYDPEHKVGLVVDEWGTWYDVEPGTNPGFLYQQNTMRDAIVAAVTLNIFNAHSDRVVMANIAQLVNVLQSVILTEGEKMVLTPTYHVFDLYKHHHDATLLNSHLETEGVYDGVPNLTVSASEDENGVVHI
;
A
#
# COMPACT_ATOMS: atom_id res chain seq x y z
N TYR A 1 7.61 -8.92 -21.00
CA TYR A 1 7.11 -7.60 -20.61
C TYR A 1 8.22 -6.54 -20.63
N ALA A 2 9.32 -6.75 -19.91
CA ALA A 2 10.37 -5.74 -19.73
C ALA A 2 10.95 -5.19 -21.05
N ASP A 3 11.22 -6.04 -22.06
CA ASP A 3 11.66 -5.61 -23.38
C ASP A 3 10.62 -4.76 -24.12
N LEU A 4 9.34 -5.12 -23.99
CA LEU A 4 8.25 -4.32 -24.57
C LEU A 4 8.12 -2.97 -23.85
N TYR A 5 8.18 -2.95 -22.53
CA TYR A 5 8.18 -1.71 -21.76
C TYR A 5 9.31 -0.78 -22.19
N ARG A 6 10.56 -1.30 -22.20
CA ARG A 6 11.74 -0.55 -22.64
C ARG A 6 11.57 0.07 -24.02
N ARG A 7 10.91 -0.64 -24.94
CA ARG A 7 10.61 -0.15 -26.29
C ARG A 7 9.49 0.89 -26.28
N PHE A 8 8.36 0.59 -25.64
CA PHE A 8 7.18 1.45 -25.72
C PHE A 8 7.32 2.75 -24.94
N GLN A 9 8.05 2.76 -23.82
CA GLN A 9 8.28 3.99 -23.06
C GLN A 9 9.00 5.08 -23.88
N THR A 10 9.75 4.73 -24.94
CA THR A 10 10.41 5.71 -25.80
C THR A 10 9.43 6.55 -26.62
N TYR A 11 8.18 6.11 -26.77
CA TYR A 11 7.11 6.87 -27.42
C TYR A 11 6.41 7.87 -26.46
N VAL A 12 6.62 7.72 -25.17
CA VAL A 12 6.11 8.66 -24.15
C VAL A 12 7.06 9.85 -24.05
N ARG A 13 6.57 11.02 -24.39
CA ARG A 13 7.37 12.26 -24.46
C ARG A 13 7.02 13.19 -23.33
N ASP A 14 8.04 13.87 -22.81
CA ASP A 14 7.86 15.03 -21.97
C ASP A 14 7.47 16.24 -22.82
N TYR A 15 6.65 17.14 -22.28
CA TYR A 15 6.21 18.34 -22.96
C TYR A 15 6.63 19.58 -22.14
N GLY A 16 7.54 20.38 -22.71
CA GLY A 16 8.13 21.52 -22.01
C GLY A 16 8.87 21.08 -20.75
N ASP A 17 8.57 21.75 -19.65
CA ASP A 17 9.17 21.46 -18.34
C ASP A 17 8.41 20.37 -17.55
N ASN A 18 7.37 19.77 -18.15
CA ASN A 18 6.60 18.70 -17.51
C ASN A 18 7.24 17.33 -17.82
N HIS A 19 7.88 16.75 -16.81
CA HIS A 19 8.47 15.43 -16.90
C HIS A 19 7.47 14.36 -16.47
N VAL A 20 7.25 13.37 -17.34
CA VAL A 20 6.36 12.24 -17.04
C VAL A 20 7.06 11.26 -16.11
N PHE A 21 6.46 10.98 -14.97
CA PHE A 21 6.92 9.92 -14.08
C PHE A 21 6.46 8.57 -14.64
N ARG A 22 7.40 7.78 -15.15
CA ARG A 22 7.15 6.52 -15.86
C ARG A 22 7.19 5.37 -14.89
N ILE A 23 6.06 4.69 -14.71
CA ILE A 23 5.92 3.54 -13.82
C ILE A 23 5.81 2.27 -14.67
N ALA A 24 6.68 1.31 -14.42
CA ALA A 24 6.56 -0.02 -15.00
C ALA A 24 5.63 -0.90 -14.15
N CYS A 25 4.89 -1.79 -14.80
CA CYS A 25 4.03 -2.74 -14.11
C CYS A 25 4.87 -3.71 -13.27
N GLY A 26 4.49 -3.88 -12.02
CA GLY A 26 5.04 -4.85 -11.11
C GLY A 26 4.49 -6.26 -11.30
N PRO A 27 4.81 -7.18 -10.39
CA PRO A 27 4.37 -8.56 -10.46
C PRO A 27 2.86 -8.71 -10.30
N GLY A 28 2.27 -9.70 -10.98
CA GLY A 28 0.85 -10.05 -10.83
C GLY A 28 0.54 -10.80 -9.54
N ILE A 29 1.54 -11.40 -8.91
CA ILE A 29 1.51 -11.98 -7.57
C ILE A 29 2.56 -11.24 -6.74
N ALA A 30 2.17 -10.71 -5.59
CA ALA A 30 2.97 -9.76 -4.83
C ALA A 30 4.38 -10.25 -4.45
N ASP A 31 4.60 -11.54 -4.31
CA ASP A 31 5.88 -12.18 -3.98
C ASP A 31 6.60 -12.82 -5.19
N ASP A 32 6.21 -12.48 -6.41
CA ASP A 32 6.99 -12.84 -7.60
C ASP A 32 8.22 -11.93 -7.73
N TYR A 33 9.22 -12.20 -6.93
CA TYR A 33 10.49 -11.48 -6.89
C TYR A 33 11.30 -11.61 -8.19
N ASN A 34 11.13 -12.72 -8.92
CA ASN A 34 11.77 -12.91 -10.23
C ASN A 34 11.24 -11.90 -11.26
N TRP A 35 9.95 -11.52 -11.19
CA TRP A 35 9.42 -10.45 -12.04
C TRP A 35 10.18 -9.14 -11.81
N THR A 36 10.33 -8.74 -10.54
CA THR A 36 11.04 -7.51 -10.18
C THR A 36 12.49 -7.55 -10.64
N GLU A 37 13.20 -8.67 -10.44
CA GLU A 37 14.57 -8.87 -10.90
C GLU A 37 14.69 -8.69 -12.41
N GLU A 38 13.87 -9.38 -13.19
CA GLU A 38 13.92 -9.32 -14.66
C GLU A 38 13.53 -7.93 -15.21
N VAL A 39 12.52 -7.27 -14.61
CA VAL A 39 12.11 -5.93 -15.03
C VAL A 39 13.20 -4.91 -14.71
N MET A 40 13.79 -4.95 -13.53
CA MET A 40 14.88 -4.05 -13.14
C MET A 40 16.13 -4.28 -14.00
N ARG A 41 16.51 -5.53 -14.21
CA ARG A 41 17.68 -5.89 -15.04
C ARG A 41 17.59 -5.39 -16.47
N ILE A 42 16.40 -5.49 -17.09
CA ILE A 42 16.18 -5.17 -18.51
C ILE A 42 15.80 -3.70 -18.73
N ALA A 43 14.97 -3.16 -17.85
CA ALA A 43 14.30 -1.89 -18.06
C ALA A 43 14.48 -0.85 -16.93
N GLY A 44 15.21 -1.15 -15.86
CA GLY A 44 15.37 -0.26 -14.69
C GLY A 44 15.82 1.17 -15.06
N ASN A 45 16.74 1.30 -16.01
CA ASN A 45 17.22 2.61 -16.47
C ASN A 45 16.19 3.41 -17.32
N TYR A 46 15.02 2.86 -17.57
CA TYR A 46 14.00 3.47 -18.45
C TYR A 46 12.70 3.79 -17.71
N MET A 47 12.70 3.68 -16.37
CA MET A 47 11.55 3.97 -15.54
C MET A 47 11.94 4.88 -14.37
N ASN A 48 10.92 5.51 -13.76
CA ASN A 48 11.04 6.29 -12.53
C ASN A 48 10.46 5.51 -11.34
N GLY A 49 9.57 4.55 -11.59
CA GLY A 49 8.95 3.73 -10.58
C GLY A 49 8.63 2.32 -11.07
N LEU A 50 8.58 1.39 -10.11
CA LEU A 50 8.09 0.03 -10.30
C LEU A 50 6.86 -0.17 -9.43
N SER A 51 5.77 -0.64 -10.02
CA SER A 51 4.51 -0.89 -9.33
C SER A 51 4.59 -2.13 -8.42
N LEU A 52 3.83 -2.13 -7.33
CA LEU A 52 3.57 -3.28 -6.48
C LEU A 52 2.11 -3.25 -6.02
N HIS A 53 1.40 -4.37 -6.12
CA HIS A 53 0.05 -4.54 -5.57
C HIS A 53 0.07 -5.58 -4.47
N TYR A 54 -0.58 -5.27 -3.35
CA TYR A 54 -0.82 -6.25 -2.31
C TYR A 54 -2.15 -6.00 -1.59
N TYR A 55 -3.03 -7.00 -1.62
CA TYR A 55 -4.28 -6.99 -0.87
C TYR A 55 -4.19 -7.86 0.38
N THR A 56 -4.62 -7.29 1.50
CA THR A 56 -4.81 -8.02 2.76
C THR A 56 -6.12 -8.80 2.67
N VAL A 57 -6.01 -10.11 2.46
CA VAL A 57 -7.14 -11.02 2.28
C VAL A 57 -7.15 -12.05 3.41
N PRO A 58 -8.00 -11.91 4.45
CA PRO A 58 -8.20 -12.99 5.43
C PRO A 58 -8.86 -14.20 4.74
N GLY A 59 -8.35 -15.41 5.03
CA GLY A 59 -8.61 -16.59 4.23
C GLY A 59 -7.74 -16.65 2.98
N THR A 60 -8.33 -16.92 1.83
CA THR A 60 -7.67 -16.95 0.52
C THR A 60 -8.45 -16.14 -0.51
N PHE A 61 -7.89 -15.89 -1.69
CA PHE A 61 -8.62 -15.20 -2.77
C PHE A 61 -9.85 -15.97 -3.24
N GLU A 62 -9.82 -17.30 -3.17
CA GLU A 62 -10.95 -18.18 -3.54
C GLU A 62 -11.99 -18.29 -2.42
N LYS A 63 -11.57 -18.11 -1.18
CA LYS A 63 -12.42 -18.21 0.01
C LYS A 63 -12.08 -17.10 1.00
N LYS A 64 -12.58 -15.92 0.70
CA LYS A 64 -12.45 -14.74 1.58
C LYS A 64 -13.36 -14.86 2.80
N THR A 65 -13.22 -13.97 3.74
CA THR A 65 -14.11 -13.85 4.89
C THR A 65 -15.03 -12.63 4.72
N ALA A 66 -16.11 -12.60 5.49
CA ALA A 66 -17.02 -11.45 5.51
C ALA A 66 -16.33 -10.20 6.09
N ALA A 67 -16.77 -9.04 5.62
CA ALA A 67 -16.31 -7.75 6.13
C ALA A 67 -16.75 -7.48 7.56
N THR A 68 -17.88 -8.04 7.98
CA THR A 68 -18.46 -7.89 9.31
C THR A 68 -18.71 -9.24 9.98
N GLY A 69 -18.98 -9.25 11.29
CA GLY A 69 -19.28 -10.48 12.03
C GLY A 69 -18.08 -11.43 12.18
N PHE A 70 -16.87 -10.97 11.93
CA PHE A 70 -15.65 -11.73 12.10
C PHE A 70 -15.32 -11.96 13.58
N ASP A 71 -14.66 -13.09 13.86
CA ASP A 71 -14.17 -13.41 15.20
C ASP A 71 -12.78 -12.79 15.48
N THR A 72 -12.29 -12.99 16.71
CA THR A 72 -10.99 -12.50 17.15
C THR A 72 -9.84 -13.08 16.31
N ASN A 73 -9.91 -14.35 15.92
CA ASN A 73 -8.86 -14.97 15.12
C ASN A 73 -8.79 -14.36 13.73
N THR A 74 -9.91 -14.17 13.07
CA THR A 74 -10.00 -13.51 11.75
C THR A 74 -9.52 -12.05 11.82
N TYR A 75 -9.82 -11.34 12.92
CA TYR A 75 -9.31 -9.99 13.15
C TYR A 75 -7.77 -9.97 13.14
N TYR A 76 -7.14 -10.78 13.99
CA TYR A 76 -5.68 -10.81 14.10
C TYR A 76 -5.00 -11.43 12.86
N GLU A 77 -5.63 -12.41 12.20
CA GLU A 77 -5.16 -12.90 10.90
C GLU A 77 -5.08 -11.75 9.88
N THR A 78 -6.09 -10.88 9.85
CA THR A 78 -6.12 -9.74 8.93
C THR A 78 -4.95 -8.79 9.21
N ILE A 79 -4.72 -8.42 10.48
CA ILE A 79 -3.62 -7.52 10.85
C ILE A 79 -2.25 -8.16 10.54
N ARG A 80 -2.06 -9.44 10.85
CA ARG A 80 -0.81 -10.16 10.54
C ARG A 80 -0.52 -10.19 9.04
N LYS A 81 -1.57 -10.38 8.22
CA LYS A 81 -1.43 -10.31 6.75
C LYS A 81 -1.09 -8.90 6.28
N ALA A 82 -1.62 -7.86 6.91
CA ALA A 82 -1.23 -6.49 6.60
C ALA A 82 0.26 -6.22 6.92
N LEU A 83 0.78 -6.76 8.03
CA LEU A 83 2.20 -6.67 8.39
C LEU A 83 3.14 -7.33 7.37
N TYR A 84 2.67 -8.28 6.57
CA TYR A 84 3.47 -8.89 5.50
C TYR A 84 3.92 -7.90 4.43
N MET A 85 3.29 -6.75 4.32
CA MET A 85 3.72 -5.65 3.44
C MET A 85 5.17 -5.24 3.69
N ASP A 86 5.62 -5.27 4.94
CA ASP A 86 7.00 -4.93 5.31
C ASP A 86 8.03 -5.89 4.66
N GLU A 87 7.77 -7.19 4.72
CA GLU A 87 8.61 -8.20 4.06
C GLU A 87 8.60 -8.03 2.54
N LEU A 88 7.42 -7.80 1.94
CA LEU A 88 7.30 -7.61 0.50
C LEU A 88 8.13 -6.41 0.03
N ILE A 89 7.98 -5.26 0.67
CA ILE A 89 8.74 -4.05 0.34
C ILE A 89 10.24 -4.32 0.51
N THR A 90 10.66 -4.85 1.66
CA THR A 90 12.07 -5.15 1.93
C THR A 90 12.69 -5.99 0.82
N ARG A 91 12.07 -7.11 0.47
CA ARG A 91 12.62 -8.04 -0.52
C ARG A 91 12.63 -7.46 -1.94
N HIS A 92 11.57 -6.73 -2.34
CA HIS A 92 11.57 -6.06 -3.65
C HIS A 92 12.63 -4.97 -3.72
N THR A 93 12.77 -4.15 -2.68
CA THR A 93 13.73 -3.05 -2.66
C THR A 93 15.18 -3.52 -2.56
N GLU A 94 15.46 -4.66 -1.91
CA GLU A 94 16.77 -5.32 -1.96
C GLU A 94 17.16 -5.69 -3.40
N ILE A 95 16.23 -6.31 -4.16
CA ILE A 95 16.44 -6.62 -5.57
C ILE A 95 16.64 -5.34 -6.38
N MET A 96 15.76 -4.34 -6.19
CA MET A 96 15.88 -3.05 -6.88
C MET A 96 17.23 -2.40 -6.63
N SER A 97 17.75 -2.44 -5.40
CA SER A 97 19.01 -1.83 -5.00
C SER A 97 20.23 -2.50 -5.65
N HIS A 98 20.13 -3.78 -6.02
CA HIS A 98 21.16 -4.46 -6.79
C HIS A 98 21.35 -3.83 -8.19
N TYR A 99 20.26 -3.40 -8.83
CA TYR A 99 20.28 -2.82 -10.17
C TYR A 99 20.29 -1.28 -10.17
N ASP A 100 19.84 -0.67 -9.08
CA ASP A 100 19.72 0.77 -8.89
C ASP A 100 20.18 1.17 -7.47
N PRO A 101 21.50 1.13 -7.21
CA PRO A 101 22.05 1.45 -5.88
C PRO A 101 21.90 2.94 -5.50
N GLU A 102 21.61 3.80 -6.47
CA GLU A 102 21.38 5.24 -6.23
C GLU A 102 19.91 5.57 -5.92
N HIS A 103 19.03 4.56 -5.82
CA HIS A 103 17.60 4.70 -5.49
C HIS A 103 16.84 5.67 -6.41
N LYS A 104 17.17 5.67 -7.71
CA LYS A 104 16.49 6.52 -8.72
C LYS A 104 15.12 6.00 -9.12
N VAL A 105 14.90 4.68 -9.00
CA VAL A 105 13.62 4.02 -9.29
C VAL A 105 12.87 3.83 -7.98
N GLY A 106 11.76 4.57 -7.81
CA GLY A 106 10.90 4.40 -6.63
C GLY A 106 10.05 3.14 -6.69
N LEU A 107 9.68 2.59 -5.54
CA LEU A 107 8.63 1.60 -5.43
C LEU A 107 7.29 2.32 -5.30
N VAL A 108 6.33 1.94 -6.14
CA VAL A 108 4.99 2.52 -6.20
C VAL A 108 3.98 1.45 -5.80
N VAL A 109 3.47 1.52 -4.58
CA VAL A 109 2.43 0.59 -4.10
C VAL A 109 1.07 1.15 -4.51
N ASP A 110 0.75 1.05 -5.79
CA ASP A 110 -0.39 1.72 -6.40
C ASP A 110 -1.73 0.99 -6.25
N GLU A 111 -1.73 -0.23 -5.67
CA GLU A 111 -2.94 -0.88 -5.14
C GLU A 111 -2.63 -1.62 -3.84
N TRP A 112 -3.34 -1.25 -2.75
CA TRP A 112 -3.27 -1.95 -1.48
C TRP A 112 -4.57 -1.75 -0.68
N GLY A 113 -4.77 -2.57 0.34
CA GLY A 113 -5.93 -2.50 1.23
C GLY A 113 -6.50 -3.87 1.53
N THR A 114 -7.66 -3.89 2.19
CA THR A 114 -8.39 -5.12 2.51
C THR A 114 -9.29 -5.55 1.35
N TRP A 115 -9.42 -6.86 1.16
CA TRP A 115 -10.35 -7.44 0.20
C TRP A 115 -11.11 -8.61 0.83
N TYR A 116 -12.37 -8.37 1.14
CA TYR A 116 -13.31 -9.34 1.74
C TYR A 116 -14.31 -9.86 0.70
N ASP A 117 -15.19 -10.77 1.13
CA ASP A 117 -16.38 -11.07 0.36
C ASP A 117 -17.25 -9.82 0.20
N VAL A 118 -17.91 -9.69 -0.93
CA VAL A 118 -18.84 -8.59 -1.18
C VAL A 118 -20.03 -8.67 -0.22
N GLU A 119 -20.59 -7.52 0.14
CA GLU A 119 -21.76 -7.49 1.01
C GLU A 119 -22.96 -8.22 0.37
N PRO A 120 -23.64 -9.09 1.13
CA PRO A 120 -24.80 -9.82 0.62
C PRO A 120 -25.89 -8.88 0.09
N GLY A 121 -26.45 -9.25 -1.08
CA GLY A 121 -27.50 -8.46 -1.73
C GLY A 121 -27.00 -7.30 -2.60
N THR A 122 -25.68 -7.08 -2.68
CA THR A 122 -25.07 -6.11 -3.59
C THR A 122 -24.62 -6.76 -4.90
N ASN A 123 -24.35 -5.95 -5.92
CA ASN A 123 -23.78 -6.46 -7.17
C ASN A 123 -22.30 -6.88 -6.92
N PRO A 124 -21.95 -8.16 -7.08
CA PRO A 124 -20.60 -8.64 -6.79
C PRO A 124 -19.51 -8.01 -7.67
N GLY A 125 -19.87 -7.54 -8.87
CA GLY A 125 -18.92 -6.87 -9.76
C GLY A 125 -18.51 -5.47 -9.28
N PHE A 126 -19.21 -4.88 -8.32
CA PHE A 126 -18.87 -3.58 -7.74
C PHE A 126 -17.97 -3.68 -6.51
N LEU A 127 -17.69 -4.88 -6.04
CA LEU A 127 -16.75 -5.16 -4.94
C LEU A 127 -17.02 -4.31 -3.67
N TYR A 128 -18.30 -4.06 -3.37
CA TYR A 128 -18.68 -3.34 -2.16
C TYR A 128 -18.51 -4.22 -0.93
N GLN A 129 -17.80 -3.72 0.06
CA GLN A 129 -17.62 -4.34 1.38
C GLN A 129 -17.80 -3.28 2.47
N GLN A 130 -18.34 -3.68 3.62
CA GLN A 130 -18.51 -2.79 4.77
C GLN A 130 -17.15 -2.44 5.39
N ASN A 131 -16.83 -1.14 5.46
CA ASN A 131 -15.63 -0.65 6.14
C ASN A 131 -15.84 -0.65 7.66
N THR A 132 -14.87 -1.13 8.43
CA THR A 132 -14.90 -1.25 9.90
C THR A 132 -13.63 -0.69 10.54
N MET A 133 -13.55 -0.70 11.88
CA MET A 133 -12.33 -0.35 12.61
C MET A 133 -11.16 -1.30 12.30
N ARG A 134 -11.43 -2.55 11.91
CA ARG A 134 -10.38 -3.47 11.41
C ARG A 134 -9.67 -2.90 10.19
N ASP A 135 -10.42 -2.32 9.25
CA ASP A 135 -9.88 -1.66 8.05
C ASP A 135 -9.05 -0.43 8.42
N ALA A 136 -9.50 0.36 9.39
CA ALA A 136 -8.72 1.50 9.89
C ALA A 136 -7.37 1.06 10.47
N ILE A 137 -7.35 -0.01 11.26
CA ILE A 137 -6.09 -0.54 11.82
C ILE A 137 -5.18 -1.09 10.72
N VAL A 138 -5.72 -1.81 9.73
CA VAL A 138 -4.95 -2.23 8.55
C VAL A 138 -4.34 -1.03 7.83
N ALA A 139 -5.12 0.02 7.60
CA ALA A 139 -4.62 1.23 6.95
C ALA A 139 -3.50 1.88 7.77
N ALA A 140 -3.68 2.06 9.08
CA ALA A 140 -2.67 2.68 9.95
C ALA A 140 -1.37 1.87 10.01
N VAL A 141 -1.45 0.56 10.20
CA VAL A 141 -0.28 -0.33 10.20
C VAL A 141 0.45 -0.27 8.86
N THR A 142 -0.27 -0.31 7.74
CA THR A 142 0.33 -0.29 6.40
C THR A 142 0.98 1.06 6.10
N LEU A 143 0.34 2.19 6.50
CA LEU A 143 0.94 3.52 6.35
C LEU A 143 2.21 3.70 7.19
N ASN A 144 2.25 3.13 8.41
CA ASN A 144 3.49 3.11 9.21
C ASN A 144 4.62 2.37 8.49
N ILE A 145 4.30 1.24 7.83
CA ILE A 145 5.28 0.49 7.03
C ILE A 145 5.77 1.34 5.84
N PHE A 146 4.87 2.01 5.10
CA PHE A 146 5.28 2.88 4.00
C PHE A 146 6.18 4.02 4.47
N ASN A 147 5.86 4.65 5.60
CA ASN A 147 6.70 5.69 6.19
C ASN A 147 8.10 5.15 6.53
N ALA A 148 8.19 3.94 7.12
CA ALA A 148 9.46 3.31 7.46
C ALA A 148 10.33 3.01 6.22
N HIS A 149 9.72 2.81 5.05
CA HIS A 149 10.38 2.56 3.77
C HIS A 149 10.37 3.76 2.81
N SER A 150 10.24 4.97 3.33
CA SER A 150 10.14 6.21 2.53
C SER A 150 11.39 6.55 1.71
N ASP A 151 12.50 5.88 1.95
CA ASP A 151 13.70 5.93 1.12
C ASP A 151 13.50 5.31 -0.27
N ARG A 152 12.50 4.44 -0.43
CA ARG A 152 12.22 3.73 -1.68
C ARG A 152 10.75 3.78 -2.09
N VAL A 153 9.80 3.77 -1.14
CA VAL A 153 8.37 3.91 -1.41
C VAL A 153 8.04 5.39 -1.64
N VAL A 154 7.74 5.72 -2.89
CA VAL A 154 7.50 7.11 -3.31
C VAL A 154 6.02 7.43 -3.52
N MET A 155 5.17 6.41 -3.61
CA MET A 155 3.72 6.55 -3.79
C MET A 155 3.01 5.31 -3.24
N ALA A 156 1.87 5.52 -2.59
CA ALA A 156 1.00 4.44 -2.12
C ALA A 156 -0.47 4.84 -2.30
N ASN A 157 -1.24 4.05 -3.06
CA ASN A 157 -2.63 4.33 -3.40
C ASN A 157 -3.55 3.24 -2.86
N ILE A 158 -4.41 3.60 -1.91
CA ILE A 158 -5.38 2.64 -1.37
C ILE A 158 -6.45 2.28 -2.40
N ALA A 159 -6.90 1.07 -2.39
CA ALA A 159 -8.01 0.61 -3.22
C ALA A 159 -9.29 0.47 -2.38
N GLN A 160 -10.29 1.43 -2.55
CA GLN A 160 -10.22 2.54 -3.46
C GLN A 160 -10.81 3.80 -2.79
N LEU A 161 -10.88 4.91 -3.51
CA LEU A 161 -11.38 6.15 -2.92
C LEU A 161 -12.86 6.10 -2.57
N VAL A 162 -13.73 5.60 -3.48
CA VAL A 162 -15.18 5.65 -3.33
C VAL A 162 -15.84 4.31 -3.63
N ASN A 163 -16.66 3.83 -2.71
CA ASN A 163 -17.60 2.70 -2.83
C ASN A 163 -17.03 1.31 -3.16
N VAL A 164 -15.75 1.16 -3.35
CA VAL A 164 -15.12 -0.10 -3.80
C VAL A 164 -14.07 -0.56 -2.80
N LEU A 165 -14.09 -1.84 -2.43
CA LEU A 165 -13.12 -2.47 -1.53
C LEU A 165 -12.99 -1.69 -0.20
N GLN A 166 -11.75 -1.40 0.24
CA GLN A 166 -11.50 -0.58 1.43
C GLN A 166 -11.71 0.91 1.10
N SER A 167 -12.94 1.30 0.77
CA SER A 167 -13.22 2.67 0.37
C SER A 167 -13.01 3.68 1.49
N VAL A 168 -12.42 4.79 1.10
CA VAL A 168 -12.20 5.95 1.99
C VAL A 168 -13.51 6.70 2.22
N ILE A 169 -14.35 6.78 1.19
CA ILE A 169 -15.65 7.47 1.21
C ILE A 169 -16.73 6.55 0.65
N LEU A 170 -17.90 6.55 1.27
CA LEU A 170 -19.11 5.91 0.74
C LEU A 170 -20.10 6.97 0.29
N THR A 171 -20.71 6.73 -0.87
CA THR A 171 -21.73 7.62 -1.43
C THR A 171 -22.96 6.84 -1.90
N GLU A 172 -24.15 7.41 -1.72
CA GLU A 172 -25.39 6.90 -2.25
C GLU A 172 -26.31 8.09 -2.60
N GLY A 173 -26.48 8.37 -3.90
CA GLY A 173 -27.18 9.56 -4.35
C GLY A 173 -26.52 10.84 -3.82
N GLU A 174 -27.28 11.64 -3.07
CA GLU A 174 -26.78 12.89 -2.45
C GLU A 174 -26.11 12.68 -1.09
N LYS A 175 -26.09 11.45 -0.59
CA LYS A 175 -25.52 11.14 0.73
C LYS A 175 -24.07 10.74 0.63
N MET A 176 -23.28 11.11 1.64
CA MET A 176 -21.87 10.76 1.76
C MET A 176 -21.56 10.40 3.21
N VAL A 177 -20.71 9.39 3.39
CA VAL A 177 -20.17 8.97 4.70
C VAL A 177 -18.66 8.82 4.59
N LEU A 178 -17.94 9.40 5.54
CA LEU A 178 -16.52 9.20 5.75
C LEU A 178 -16.31 7.90 6.54
N THR A 179 -15.52 6.99 5.98
CA THR A 179 -15.28 5.68 6.62
C THR A 179 -14.23 5.77 7.74
N PRO A 180 -14.10 4.74 8.61
CA PRO A 180 -12.98 4.67 9.55
C PRO A 180 -11.59 4.81 8.85
N THR A 181 -11.45 4.29 7.65
CA THR A 181 -10.23 4.45 6.82
C THR A 181 -9.96 5.92 6.47
N TYR A 182 -10.99 6.72 6.15
CA TYR A 182 -10.83 8.16 5.91
C TYR A 182 -10.14 8.85 7.09
N HIS A 183 -10.60 8.57 8.30
CA HIS A 183 -10.05 9.23 9.50
C HIS A 183 -8.59 8.87 9.75
N VAL A 184 -8.15 7.67 9.35
CA VAL A 184 -6.73 7.31 9.37
C VAL A 184 -5.95 8.20 8.41
N PHE A 185 -6.39 8.34 7.15
CA PHE A 185 -5.71 9.22 6.19
C PHE A 185 -5.70 10.69 6.66
N ASP A 186 -6.78 11.17 7.28
CA ASP A 186 -6.83 12.52 7.83
C ASP A 186 -5.82 12.73 8.98
N LEU A 187 -5.60 11.71 9.82
CA LEU A 187 -4.57 11.74 10.85
C LEU A 187 -3.15 11.68 10.26
N TYR A 188 -2.94 10.87 9.22
CA TYR A 188 -1.63 10.64 8.61
C TYR A 188 -1.18 11.72 7.61
N LYS A 189 -2.06 12.65 7.23
CA LYS A 189 -1.73 13.73 6.27
C LYS A 189 -0.50 14.57 6.67
N HIS A 190 -0.19 14.64 7.96
CA HIS A 190 0.94 15.38 8.49
C HIS A 190 2.30 14.71 8.26
N HIS A 191 2.30 13.42 7.93
CA HIS A 191 3.51 12.70 7.52
C HIS A 191 3.85 12.89 6.04
N HIS A 192 2.91 13.42 5.24
CA HIS A 192 3.11 13.66 3.81
C HIS A 192 4.11 14.82 3.62
N ASP A 193 5.09 14.60 2.74
CA ASP A 193 6.20 15.54 2.47
C ASP A 193 7.07 15.90 3.70
N ALA A 194 6.94 15.15 4.80
CA ALA A 194 7.73 15.32 6.02
C ALA A 194 8.98 14.44 6.02
N THR A 195 9.95 14.77 6.85
CA THR A 195 11.18 13.99 7.02
C THR A 195 10.96 12.87 8.03
N LEU A 196 11.20 11.63 7.65
CA LEU A 196 11.11 10.47 8.56
C LEU A 196 12.12 10.63 9.71
N LEU A 197 11.65 10.42 10.93
CA LEU A 197 12.48 10.34 12.13
C LEU A 197 12.64 8.90 12.59
N ASN A 198 13.84 8.56 13.04
CA ASN A 198 14.06 7.26 13.68
C ASN A 198 13.23 7.17 14.96
N SER A 199 12.42 6.14 15.06
CA SER A 199 11.59 5.86 16.22
C SER A 199 11.93 4.48 16.79
N HIS A 200 11.87 4.34 18.10
CA HIS A 200 11.97 3.06 18.79
C HIS A 200 10.76 2.90 19.72
N LEU A 201 10.07 1.80 19.56
CA LEU A 201 8.88 1.48 20.35
C LEU A 201 9.12 0.22 21.16
N GLU A 202 9.06 0.35 22.49
CA GLU A 202 8.97 -0.79 23.38
C GLU A 202 7.51 -0.98 23.80
N THR A 203 6.98 -2.17 23.58
CA THR A 203 5.60 -2.50 23.96
C THR A 203 5.53 -3.90 24.56
N GLU A 204 4.72 -4.04 25.59
CA GLU A 204 4.39 -5.35 26.16
C GLU A 204 3.23 -5.97 25.39
N GLY A 205 3.36 -7.26 25.15
CA GLY A 205 2.29 -8.07 24.60
C GLY A 205 2.25 -8.09 23.08
N VAL A 206 2.28 -9.29 22.59
CA VAL A 206 2.09 -9.65 21.21
C VAL A 206 0.97 -10.69 21.19
N TYR A 207 -0.09 -10.46 20.45
CA TYR A 207 -1.12 -11.46 20.23
C TYR A 207 -0.87 -12.16 18.89
N ASP A 208 -0.55 -13.44 18.91
CA ASP A 208 -0.37 -14.28 17.72
C ASP A 208 0.56 -13.64 16.64
N GLY A 209 1.67 -13.05 17.07
CA GLY A 209 2.64 -12.37 16.20
C GLY A 209 2.26 -10.93 15.80
N VAL A 210 1.13 -10.41 16.27
CA VAL A 210 0.71 -9.03 16.01
C VAL A 210 1.12 -8.12 17.17
N PRO A 211 1.90 -7.06 16.94
CA PRO A 211 2.25 -6.10 17.97
C PRO A 211 1.03 -5.33 18.46
N ASN A 212 1.01 -4.96 19.76
CA ASN A 212 -0.06 -4.16 20.33
C ASN A 212 -0.10 -2.73 19.76
N LEU A 213 1.06 -2.20 19.40
CA LEU A 213 1.24 -0.85 18.86
C LEU A 213 2.22 -0.88 17.69
N THR A 214 2.01 0.02 16.74
CA THR A 214 2.99 0.37 15.70
C THR A 214 3.15 1.89 15.70
N VAL A 215 4.27 2.40 15.23
CA VAL A 215 4.57 3.83 15.25
C VAL A 215 5.33 4.22 13.99
N SER A 216 5.08 5.44 13.53
CA SER A 216 6.01 6.20 12.70
C SER A 216 6.11 7.62 13.26
N ALA A 217 7.25 8.28 13.03
CA ALA A 217 7.47 9.65 13.45
C ALA A 217 8.10 10.45 12.29
N SER A 218 7.67 11.68 12.15
CA SER A 218 8.23 12.58 11.13
C SER A 218 8.29 14.02 11.62
N GLU A 219 9.14 14.82 10.98
CA GLU A 219 9.24 16.25 11.21
C GLU A 219 8.82 17.00 9.93
N ASP A 220 7.86 17.90 10.03
CA ASP A 220 7.40 18.71 8.92
C ASP A 220 8.34 19.89 8.62
N GLU A 221 8.04 20.65 7.56
CA GLU A 221 8.82 21.82 7.13
C GLU A 221 8.92 22.94 8.18
N ASN A 222 8.04 22.96 9.18
CA ASN A 222 8.03 23.94 10.27
C ASN A 222 8.76 23.43 11.52
N GLY A 223 9.34 22.24 11.48
CA GLY A 223 10.02 21.62 12.60
C GLY A 223 9.06 21.01 13.64
N VAL A 224 7.79 20.78 13.27
CA VAL A 224 6.82 20.11 14.14
C VAL A 224 6.95 18.61 13.99
N VAL A 225 7.12 17.93 15.13
CA VAL A 225 7.20 16.46 15.16
C VAL A 225 5.80 15.87 15.29
N HIS A 226 5.48 14.97 14.36
CA HIS A 226 4.25 14.19 14.32
C HIS A 226 4.56 12.72 14.63
N ILE A 227 3.73 12.09 15.48
CA ILE A 227 3.87 10.69 15.90
C ILE A 227 2.54 9.98 15.73
#